data_33168a45293c9415fda37d8873ed8be5
#
_entry.id   33168a45293c9415fda37d8873ed8be5
#
_cell.length_a   1.000
_cell.length_b   1.000
_cell.length_c   1.000
_cell.angle_alpha   90.00
_cell.angle_beta   90.00
_cell.angle_gamma   90.00
#
_symmetry.space_group_name_H-M   'P 1'
#
loop_
_entity.id
_entity.type
_entity.pdbx_description
1 polymer ?
#
loop_
_entity_poly.entity_id
_entity_poly.type
_entity_poly.pdbx_seq_one_letter_code
_entity_poly.pdbx_strand_id
1 'polypeptide(L)'
;SAARSVLEAIEKRDEISVAATNTLHRLIDAGAIHPILESIKTSLQPSDVTVVIPVHNEDVLRLNALISKLSAAHEVLLIDDGSTIPLADINGARVIRREVAGGPAAARNTAIDFVTSSITFFLDADTSLVDDSWINLLAHFSDSSAGVVAPRIASEPGTTLLHRYEASESPLDLGSEPARIRKNSRVSYVPTAALMIRTDLLREHRGFDESLRYGEDVDLVWRLLEADVVCRYEPAVTVHHSPRASLLDAWKQRVSYGSAA
;
A
#
# COMPACT_ATOMS: atom_id res chain seq x y z
N SER A 1 -27.36 -0.28 -24.56
CA SER A 1 -27.38 -0.06 -23.10
C SER A 1 -26.37 1.04 -22.75
N ALA A 2 -26.57 1.73 -21.62
CA ALA A 2 -25.68 2.80 -21.18
C ALA A 2 -24.21 2.33 -21.05
N ALA A 3 -23.96 1.12 -20.58
CA ALA A 3 -22.64 0.52 -20.51
C ALA A 3 -21.99 0.39 -21.90
N ARG A 4 -22.75 -0.03 -22.91
CA ARG A 4 -22.24 -0.16 -24.28
C ARG A 4 -21.84 1.21 -24.85
N SER A 5 -22.64 2.26 -24.62
CA SER A 5 -22.32 3.60 -25.08
C SER A 5 -21.07 4.17 -24.40
N VAL A 6 -20.83 3.86 -23.10
CA VAL A 6 -19.60 4.23 -22.39
C VAL A 6 -18.40 3.51 -22.98
N LEU A 7 -18.48 2.21 -23.21
CA LEU A 7 -17.39 1.43 -23.80
C LEU A 7 -17.07 1.90 -25.23
N GLU A 8 -18.07 2.20 -26.06
CA GLU A 8 -17.87 2.76 -27.40
C GLU A 8 -17.19 4.15 -27.37
N ALA A 9 -17.54 5.00 -26.39
CA ALA A 9 -16.88 6.29 -26.19
C ALA A 9 -15.41 6.12 -25.76
N ILE A 10 -15.11 5.18 -24.86
CA ILE A 10 -13.74 4.85 -24.45
C ILE A 10 -12.90 4.36 -25.63
N GLU A 11 -13.43 3.42 -26.43
CA GLU A 11 -12.75 2.91 -27.63
C GLU A 11 -12.42 3.99 -28.64
N LYS A 12 -13.34 4.95 -28.81
CA LYS A 12 -13.16 6.11 -29.73
C LYS A 12 -12.36 7.26 -29.13
N ARG A 13 -12.01 7.18 -27.84
CA ARG A 13 -11.39 8.27 -27.06
C ARG A 13 -12.24 9.55 -27.05
N ASP A 14 -13.55 9.40 -27.09
CA ASP A 14 -14.52 10.50 -27.00
C ASP A 14 -14.73 10.90 -25.52
N GLU A 15 -15.21 12.14 -25.33
CA GLU A 15 -15.59 12.59 -23.99
C GLU A 15 -16.82 11.82 -23.48
N ILE A 16 -16.72 11.40 -22.22
CA ILE A 16 -17.82 10.71 -21.53
C ILE A 16 -18.74 11.78 -20.94
N SER A 17 -20.00 11.76 -21.34
CA SER A 17 -20.99 12.72 -20.84
C SER A 17 -21.20 12.58 -19.33
N VAL A 18 -21.55 13.69 -18.66
CA VAL A 18 -21.85 13.70 -17.21
C VAL A 18 -22.94 12.66 -16.85
N ALA A 19 -23.94 12.46 -17.72
CA ALA A 19 -24.99 11.46 -17.51
C ALA A 19 -24.44 10.01 -17.55
N ALA A 20 -23.31 9.78 -18.22
CA ALA A 20 -22.68 8.46 -18.33
C ALA A 20 -21.63 8.21 -17.23
N THR A 21 -21.26 9.22 -16.43
CA THR A 21 -20.25 9.11 -15.37
C THR A 21 -20.59 8.03 -14.35
N ASN A 22 -21.85 7.95 -13.91
CA ASN A 22 -22.30 6.90 -13.00
C ASN A 22 -22.12 5.49 -13.59
N THR A 23 -22.33 5.34 -14.90
CA THR A 23 -22.11 4.06 -15.58
C THR A 23 -20.64 3.74 -15.70
N LEU A 24 -19.79 4.74 -15.99
CA LEU A 24 -18.33 4.61 -15.98
C LEU A 24 -17.83 4.14 -14.61
N HIS A 25 -18.24 4.80 -13.53
CA HIS A 25 -17.86 4.39 -12.16
C HIS A 25 -18.29 2.95 -11.87
N ARG A 26 -19.51 2.56 -12.26
CA ARG A 26 -19.99 1.18 -12.08
C ARG A 26 -19.17 0.16 -12.88
N LEU A 27 -18.68 0.51 -14.08
CA LEU A 27 -17.80 -0.36 -14.86
C LEU A 27 -16.42 -0.48 -14.23
N ILE A 28 -15.85 0.63 -13.75
CA ILE A 28 -14.59 0.64 -12.99
C ILE A 28 -14.75 -0.19 -11.71
N ASP A 29 -15.83 0.02 -10.99
CA ASP A 29 -16.14 -0.70 -9.77
C ASP A 29 -16.37 -2.19 -9.98
N ALA A 30 -16.93 -2.57 -11.11
CA ALA A 30 -17.10 -3.97 -11.48
C ALA A 30 -15.78 -4.63 -11.97
N GLY A 31 -14.71 -3.84 -12.14
CA GLY A 31 -13.45 -4.32 -12.73
C GLY A 31 -13.54 -4.60 -14.22
N ALA A 32 -14.56 -4.08 -14.90
CA ALA A 32 -14.73 -4.25 -16.35
C ALA A 32 -13.80 -3.31 -17.15
N ILE A 33 -13.38 -2.21 -16.55
CA ILE A 33 -12.41 -1.25 -17.09
C ILE A 33 -11.55 -0.74 -15.94
N HIS A 34 -10.34 -0.32 -16.26
CA HIS A 34 -9.40 0.27 -15.30
C HIS A 34 -8.87 1.60 -15.82
N PRO A 35 -8.63 2.59 -14.93
CA PRO A 35 -8.01 3.85 -15.32
C PRO A 35 -6.59 3.63 -15.84
N ILE A 36 -6.19 4.38 -16.87
CA ILE A 36 -4.80 4.44 -17.33
C ILE A 36 -4.13 5.59 -16.59
N LEU A 37 -3.19 5.28 -15.67
CA LEU A 37 -2.61 6.24 -14.73
C LEU A 37 -1.98 7.46 -15.43
N GLU A 38 -1.24 7.24 -16.53
CA GLU A 38 -0.55 8.30 -17.27
C GLU A 38 -1.53 9.32 -17.89
N SER A 39 -2.79 8.94 -18.03
CA SER A 39 -3.85 9.80 -18.61
C SER A 39 -4.60 10.60 -17.56
N ILE A 40 -4.43 10.30 -16.27
CA ILE A 40 -5.17 10.94 -15.19
C ILE A 40 -4.43 12.18 -14.72
N LYS A 41 -5.09 13.34 -14.79
CA LYS A 41 -4.59 14.57 -14.16
C LYS A 41 -4.96 14.56 -12.68
N THR A 42 -3.96 14.60 -11.82
CA THR A 42 -4.16 14.78 -10.37
C THR A 42 -3.61 16.13 -9.92
N SER A 43 -4.27 16.73 -8.92
CA SER A 43 -3.76 17.92 -8.23
C SER A 43 -2.80 17.56 -7.10
N LEU A 44 -2.82 16.28 -6.66
CA LEU A 44 -1.92 15.82 -5.61
C LEU A 44 -0.49 15.72 -6.12
N GLN A 45 0.43 16.13 -5.27
CA GLN A 45 1.86 16.12 -5.52
C GLN A 45 2.55 15.17 -4.54
N PRO A 46 3.77 14.70 -4.82
CA PRO A 46 4.54 13.91 -3.86
C PRO A 46 4.69 14.61 -2.48
N SER A 47 4.73 15.95 -2.46
CA SER A 47 4.74 16.75 -1.24
C SER A 47 3.45 16.68 -0.41
N ASP A 48 2.39 16.03 -0.90
CA ASP A 48 1.16 15.76 -0.15
C ASP A 48 1.19 14.38 0.53
N VAL A 49 2.34 13.67 0.47
CA VAL A 49 2.52 12.32 0.99
C VAL A 49 3.51 12.29 2.14
N THR A 50 3.11 11.79 3.30
CA THR A 50 4.04 11.34 4.35
C THR A 50 4.23 9.83 4.24
N VAL A 51 5.48 9.39 4.13
CA VAL A 51 5.82 7.96 4.13
C VAL A 51 6.07 7.52 5.57
N VAL A 52 5.47 6.41 5.97
CA VAL A 52 5.60 5.82 7.31
C VAL A 52 6.21 4.45 7.20
N ILE A 53 7.34 4.25 7.86
CA ILE A 53 8.10 2.99 7.85
C ILE A 53 8.26 2.51 9.30
N PRO A 54 7.52 1.47 9.74
CA PRO A 54 7.79 0.82 11.01
C PRO A 54 9.12 0.07 10.94
N VAL A 55 9.95 0.23 11.98
CA VAL A 55 11.29 -0.33 12.02
C VAL A 55 11.50 -1.10 13.34
N HIS A 56 12.00 -2.33 13.25
CA HIS A 56 12.42 -3.09 14.42
C HIS A 56 13.65 -3.94 14.10
N ASN A 57 14.82 -3.55 14.61
CA ASN A 57 16.11 -4.22 14.39
C ASN A 57 16.51 -4.37 12.90
N GLU A 58 16.21 -3.37 12.08
CA GLU A 58 16.48 -3.39 10.65
C GLU A 58 17.89 -2.90 10.29
N ASP A 59 18.35 -3.29 9.09
CA ASP A 59 19.62 -2.86 8.52
C ASP A 59 19.55 -1.39 8.06
N VAL A 60 20.38 -0.54 8.63
CA VAL A 60 20.47 0.88 8.28
C VAL A 60 20.83 1.11 6.82
N LEU A 61 21.62 0.24 6.18
CA LEU A 61 21.98 0.36 4.76
C LEU A 61 20.73 0.17 3.88
N ARG A 62 19.87 -0.79 4.23
CA ARG A 62 18.60 -1.02 3.55
C ARG A 62 17.67 0.18 3.70
N LEU A 63 17.50 0.69 4.91
CA LEU A 63 16.71 1.88 5.18
C LEU A 63 17.18 3.09 4.37
N ASN A 64 18.48 3.34 4.32
CA ASN A 64 19.04 4.43 3.50
C ASN A 64 18.75 4.25 2.02
N ALA A 65 18.85 3.03 1.48
CA ALA A 65 18.53 2.74 0.09
C ALA A 65 17.06 3.01 -0.22
N LEU A 66 16.13 2.59 0.66
CA LEU A 66 14.70 2.85 0.53
C LEU A 66 14.39 4.35 0.61
N ILE A 67 14.91 5.06 1.62
CA ILE A 67 14.68 6.49 1.83
C ILE A 67 15.18 7.31 0.64
N SER A 68 16.29 6.92 0.01
CA SER A 68 16.82 7.61 -1.17
C SER A 68 15.84 7.70 -2.34
N LYS A 69 14.86 6.77 -2.43
CA LYS A 69 13.80 6.73 -3.46
C LYS A 69 12.55 7.52 -3.06
N LEU A 70 12.53 8.06 -1.84
CA LEU A 70 11.37 8.75 -1.27
C LEU A 70 11.59 10.26 -1.12
N SER A 71 12.67 10.80 -1.69
CA SER A 71 13.08 12.20 -1.53
C SER A 71 12.05 13.22 -2.05
N ALA A 72 11.11 12.81 -2.88
CA ALA A 72 10.02 13.65 -3.36
C ALA A 72 8.85 13.77 -2.37
N ALA A 73 8.74 12.86 -1.39
CA ALA A 73 7.69 12.89 -0.37
C ALA A 73 7.80 14.13 0.53
N HIS A 74 6.68 14.52 1.14
CA HIS A 74 6.64 15.59 2.14
C HIS A 74 7.58 15.32 3.31
N GLU A 75 7.49 14.11 3.87
CA GLU A 75 8.29 13.64 4.99
C GLU A 75 8.38 12.11 4.97
N VAL A 76 9.48 11.57 5.45
CA VAL A 76 9.62 10.14 5.75
C VAL A 76 9.73 9.98 7.27
N LEU A 77 8.80 9.26 7.88
CA LEU A 77 8.77 8.93 9.31
C LEU A 77 9.23 7.49 9.50
N LEU A 78 10.33 7.31 10.22
CA LEU A 78 10.80 6.01 10.71
C LEU A 78 10.30 5.82 12.14
N ILE A 79 9.48 4.81 12.38
CA ILE A 79 8.99 4.50 13.73
C ILE A 79 9.79 3.34 14.27
N ASP A 80 10.80 3.65 15.07
CA ASP A 80 11.64 2.65 15.76
C ASP A 80 10.83 2.00 16.90
N ASP A 81 10.29 0.84 16.65
CA ASP A 81 9.43 0.09 17.57
C ASP A 81 10.27 -0.71 18.59
N GLY A 82 11.00 0.02 19.42
CA GLY A 82 11.78 -0.57 20.51
C GLY A 82 12.92 -1.47 20.04
N SER A 83 13.64 -1.09 18.97
CA SER A 83 14.82 -1.84 18.52
C SER A 83 15.85 -2.01 19.67
N THR A 84 16.54 -3.13 19.70
CA THR A 84 17.58 -3.43 20.71
C THR A 84 18.67 -2.36 20.72
N ILE A 85 19.10 -1.92 19.55
CA ILE A 85 19.95 -0.76 19.35
C ILE A 85 19.06 0.34 18.79
N PRO A 86 18.88 1.47 19.51
CA PRO A 86 18.11 2.59 19.02
C PRO A 86 18.56 3.03 17.63
N LEU A 87 17.61 3.27 16.75
CA LEU A 87 17.91 3.78 15.43
C LEU A 87 18.51 5.19 15.56
N ALA A 88 19.71 5.39 15.03
CA ALA A 88 20.32 6.71 14.96
C ALA A 88 19.60 7.59 13.93
N ASP A 89 19.91 8.90 13.94
CA ASP A 89 19.40 9.83 12.92
C ASP A 89 19.82 9.34 11.52
N ILE A 90 18.83 9.28 10.64
CA ILE A 90 18.99 8.90 9.24
C ILE A 90 18.70 10.09 8.36
N ASN A 91 19.62 10.43 7.46
CA ASN A 91 19.44 11.55 6.54
C ASN A 91 18.23 11.32 5.63
N GLY A 92 17.37 12.34 5.52
CA GLY A 92 16.16 12.28 4.70
C GLY A 92 14.95 11.64 5.39
N ALA A 93 15.07 11.31 6.69
CA ALA A 93 13.95 10.80 7.48
C ALA A 93 13.96 11.35 8.91
N ARG A 94 12.78 11.45 9.50
CA ARG A 94 12.61 11.75 10.93
C ARG A 94 12.38 10.46 11.69
N VAL A 95 13.22 10.20 12.69
CA VAL A 95 13.11 9.01 13.55
C VAL A 95 12.26 9.34 14.77
N ILE A 96 11.26 8.49 15.02
CA ILE A 96 10.42 8.52 16.22
C ILE A 96 10.59 7.18 16.91
N ARG A 97 11.08 7.21 18.16
CA ARG A 97 11.31 5.99 18.93
C ARG A 97 10.15 5.69 19.86
N ARG A 98 9.77 4.45 19.91
CA ARG A 98 8.91 3.84 20.94
C ARG A 98 9.82 3.13 21.95
N GLU A 99 9.57 3.32 23.23
CA GLU A 99 10.39 2.70 24.29
C GLU A 99 10.18 1.19 24.38
N VAL A 100 8.96 0.74 24.06
CA VAL A 100 8.57 -0.68 24.13
C VAL A 100 8.01 -1.10 22.78
N ALA A 101 8.47 -2.23 22.26
CA ALA A 101 7.97 -2.81 21.05
C ALA A 101 6.50 -3.21 21.22
N GLY A 102 5.66 -2.76 20.29
CA GLY A 102 4.23 -3.06 20.25
C GLY A 102 3.80 -3.75 18.96
N GLY A 103 4.75 -3.96 18.04
CA GLY A 103 4.50 -4.54 16.74
C GLY A 103 4.08 -3.52 15.67
N PRO A 104 3.88 -4.00 14.43
CA PRO A 104 3.70 -3.12 13.28
C PRO A 104 2.43 -2.25 13.37
N ALA A 105 1.33 -2.78 13.90
CA ALA A 105 0.10 -2.02 14.11
C ALA A 105 0.34 -0.80 15.02
N ALA A 106 0.96 -1.04 16.18
CA ALA A 106 1.23 0.01 17.17
C ALA A 106 2.27 1.04 16.65
N ALA A 107 3.26 0.59 15.90
CA ALA A 107 4.23 1.47 15.26
C ALA A 107 3.55 2.38 14.22
N ARG A 108 2.70 1.81 13.33
CA ARG A 108 1.96 2.59 12.33
C ARG A 108 0.98 3.57 12.99
N ASN A 109 0.29 3.16 14.05
CA ASN A 109 -0.61 4.06 14.80
C ASN A 109 0.15 5.22 15.43
N THR A 110 1.32 4.97 16.02
CA THR A 110 2.17 6.04 16.57
C THR A 110 2.48 7.11 15.51
N ALA A 111 2.68 6.71 14.25
CA ALA A 111 2.97 7.66 13.18
C ALA A 111 1.78 8.58 12.85
N ILE A 112 0.54 8.12 13.00
CA ILE A 112 -0.67 8.88 12.61
C ILE A 112 -0.74 10.24 13.29
N ASP A 113 -0.25 10.35 14.54
CA ASP A 113 -0.24 11.60 15.31
C ASP A 113 0.76 12.63 14.75
N PHE A 114 1.75 12.17 13.99
CA PHE A 114 2.80 13.02 13.42
C PHE A 114 2.57 13.34 11.93
N VAL A 115 1.71 12.59 11.23
CA VAL A 115 1.41 12.85 9.82
C VAL A 115 0.62 14.15 9.67
N THR A 116 1.09 15.06 8.83
CA THR A 116 0.41 16.33 8.53
C THR A 116 -0.10 16.41 7.09
N SER A 117 0.39 15.55 6.21
CA SER A 117 0.00 15.48 4.79
C SER A 117 -1.36 14.83 4.59
N SER A 118 -1.96 15.04 3.43
CA SER A 118 -3.29 14.49 3.09
C SER A 118 -3.27 12.99 2.78
N ILE A 119 -2.11 12.46 2.38
CA ILE A 119 -1.92 11.04 2.05
C ILE A 119 -0.84 10.46 2.96
N THR A 120 -1.11 9.29 3.51
CA THR A 120 -0.12 8.45 4.22
C THR A 120 0.25 7.28 3.33
N PHE A 121 1.56 7.05 3.14
CA PHE A 121 2.07 5.88 2.44
C PHE A 121 2.83 4.98 3.43
N PHE A 122 2.22 3.86 3.80
CA PHE A 122 2.90 2.84 4.60
C PHE A 122 3.81 2.01 3.71
N LEU A 123 5.04 1.79 4.18
CA LEU A 123 6.01 0.88 3.59
C LEU A 123 6.67 0.07 4.70
N ASP A 124 6.81 -1.23 4.52
CA ASP A 124 7.61 -2.03 5.45
C ASP A 124 9.11 -1.81 5.21
N ALA A 125 9.90 -1.89 6.28
CA ALA A 125 11.34 -1.61 6.25
C ALA A 125 12.15 -2.61 5.39
N ASP A 126 11.58 -3.79 5.13
CA ASP A 126 12.15 -4.84 4.28
C ASP A 126 11.66 -4.77 2.83
N THR A 127 11.05 -3.64 2.43
CA THR A 127 10.70 -3.35 1.04
C THR A 127 11.78 -2.58 0.30
N SER A 128 11.73 -2.60 -1.02
CA SER A 128 12.57 -1.80 -1.90
C SER A 128 11.78 -1.23 -3.08
N LEU A 129 12.20 -0.05 -3.53
CA LEU A 129 11.66 0.67 -4.68
C LEU A 129 12.74 0.73 -5.77
N VAL A 130 12.38 0.40 -7.01
CA VAL A 130 13.30 0.53 -8.15
C VAL A 130 13.52 2.00 -8.48
N ASP A 131 12.43 2.76 -8.49
CA ASP A 131 12.39 4.17 -8.85
C ASP A 131 11.30 4.91 -8.04
N ASP A 132 10.93 6.09 -8.49
CA ASP A 132 9.90 6.94 -7.89
C ASP A 132 8.49 6.69 -8.47
N SER A 133 8.26 5.58 -9.16
CA SER A 133 6.95 5.24 -9.76
C SER A 133 5.80 5.17 -8.77
N TRP A 134 6.07 5.05 -7.46
CA TRP A 134 5.05 5.15 -6.42
C TRP A 134 4.21 6.44 -6.52
N ILE A 135 4.78 7.51 -7.10
CA ILE A 135 4.10 8.79 -7.33
C ILE A 135 2.86 8.60 -8.23
N ASN A 136 2.90 7.65 -9.16
CA ASN A 136 1.79 7.38 -10.08
C ASN A 136 0.53 6.90 -9.36
N LEU A 137 0.66 6.32 -8.16
CA LEU A 137 -0.50 5.92 -7.36
C LEU A 137 -1.39 7.11 -6.98
N LEU A 138 -0.82 8.32 -6.90
CA LEU A 138 -1.56 9.54 -6.56
C LEU A 138 -2.68 9.86 -7.57
N ALA A 139 -2.53 9.41 -8.81
CA ALA A 139 -3.53 9.60 -9.84
C ALA A 139 -4.89 9.02 -9.46
N HIS A 140 -4.95 7.90 -8.73
CA HIS A 140 -6.19 7.31 -8.26
C HIS A 140 -6.97 8.19 -7.28
N PHE A 141 -6.30 9.02 -6.50
CA PHE A 141 -6.93 9.92 -5.53
C PHE A 141 -7.55 11.18 -6.17
N SER A 142 -7.44 11.36 -7.49
CA SER A 142 -8.24 12.33 -8.23
C SER A 142 -9.74 11.99 -8.17
N ASP A 143 -10.08 10.72 -8.02
CA ASP A 143 -11.40 10.24 -7.60
C ASP A 143 -11.54 10.46 -6.08
N SER A 144 -12.41 11.38 -5.67
CA SER A 144 -12.60 11.71 -4.25
C SER A 144 -13.13 10.53 -3.42
N SER A 145 -13.74 9.54 -4.05
CA SER A 145 -14.21 8.32 -3.39
C SER A 145 -13.07 7.32 -3.14
N ALA A 146 -11.94 7.42 -3.86
CA ALA A 146 -10.79 6.56 -3.67
C ALA A 146 -10.07 6.95 -2.37
N GLY A 147 -10.12 6.06 -1.38
CA GLY A 147 -9.50 6.26 -0.07
C GLY A 147 -8.23 5.45 0.12
N VAL A 148 -8.09 4.33 -0.59
CA VAL A 148 -6.96 3.40 -0.47
C VAL A 148 -6.47 2.98 -1.84
N VAL A 149 -5.15 2.99 -2.02
CA VAL A 149 -4.48 2.46 -3.22
C VAL A 149 -3.27 1.64 -2.80
N ALA A 150 -3.20 0.40 -3.25
CA ALA A 150 -2.07 -0.49 -2.99
C ALA A 150 -1.35 -0.86 -4.29
N PRO A 151 -0.02 -0.74 -4.36
CA PRO A 151 0.77 -1.27 -5.45
C PRO A 151 0.88 -2.79 -5.40
N ARG A 152 1.43 -3.40 -6.43
CA ARG A 152 1.86 -4.80 -6.39
C ARG A 152 3.05 -4.94 -5.45
N ILE A 153 3.03 -5.98 -4.62
CA ILE A 153 4.16 -6.38 -3.80
C ILE A 153 4.72 -7.68 -4.39
N ALA A 154 5.86 -7.57 -5.06
CA ALA A 154 6.55 -8.71 -5.65
C ALA A 154 7.77 -9.09 -4.80
N SER A 155 8.13 -10.37 -4.77
CA SER A 155 9.39 -10.78 -4.15
C SER A 155 10.59 -10.26 -4.93
N GLU A 156 11.64 -9.85 -4.24
CA GLU A 156 12.89 -9.49 -4.91
C GLU A 156 13.42 -10.66 -5.74
N PRO A 157 13.91 -10.41 -6.96
CA PRO A 157 14.48 -11.46 -7.79
C PRO A 157 15.73 -12.05 -7.12
N GLY A 158 15.83 -13.38 -7.13
CA GLY A 158 16.97 -14.08 -6.55
C GLY A 158 17.29 -15.39 -7.26
N THR A 159 18.47 -15.93 -7.01
CA THR A 159 19.01 -17.09 -7.73
C THR A 159 18.76 -18.43 -7.02
N THR A 160 18.42 -18.39 -5.72
CA THR A 160 18.18 -19.62 -4.96
C THR A 160 16.84 -20.24 -5.26
N LEU A 161 16.68 -21.54 -4.99
CA LEU A 161 15.39 -22.23 -5.14
C LEU A 161 14.31 -21.61 -4.24
N LEU A 162 14.68 -21.18 -3.04
CA LEU A 162 13.76 -20.49 -2.12
C LEU A 162 13.27 -19.17 -2.71
N HIS A 163 14.17 -18.34 -3.26
CA HIS A 163 13.78 -17.10 -3.91
C HIS A 163 12.83 -17.32 -5.09
N ARG A 164 13.08 -18.34 -5.92
CA ARG A 164 12.18 -18.69 -7.04
C ARG A 164 10.82 -19.15 -6.54
N TYR A 165 10.79 -19.92 -5.47
CA TYR A 165 9.54 -20.38 -4.86
C TYR A 165 8.75 -19.21 -4.28
N GLU A 166 9.38 -18.32 -3.51
CA GLU A 166 8.72 -17.14 -2.97
C GLU A 166 8.27 -16.16 -4.08
N ALA A 167 9.02 -16.05 -5.17
CA ALA A 167 8.62 -15.24 -6.31
C ALA A 167 7.35 -15.76 -7.02
N SER A 168 7.08 -17.08 -6.96
CA SER A 168 5.87 -17.66 -7.57
C SER A 168 4.70 -17.82 -6.60
N GLU A 169 4.98 -17.91 -5.30
CA GLU A 169 3.99 -18.31 -4.27
C GLU A 169 3.90 -17.32 -3.11
N SER A 170 4.40 -16.07 -3.30
CA SER A 170 4.29 -15.04 -2.27
C SER A 170 2.82 -14.71 -1.98
N PRO A 171 2.37 -14.81 -0.73
CA PRO A 171 1.01 -14.41 -0.37
C PRO A 171 0.78 -12.90 -0.47
N LEU A 172 1.85 -12.11 -0.62
CA LEU A 172 1.79 -10.67 -0.79
C LEU A 172 1.57 -10.27 -2.25
N ASP A 173 1.92 -11.14 -3.22
CA ASP A 173 1.74 -10.85 -4.64
C ASP A 173 0.32 -11.21 -5.09
N LEU A 174 -0.50 -10.20 -5.32
CA LEU A 174 -1.89 -10.33 -5.72
C LEU A 174 -2.08 -10.39 -7.25
N GLY A 175 -0.96 -10.51 -7.99
CA GLY A 175 -0.93 -10.67 -9.44
C GLY A 175 -0.80 -9.36 -10.22
N SER A 176 -0.80 -9.50 -11.57
CA SER A 176 -0.52 -8.40 -12.50
C SER A 176 -1.75 -7.64 -12.98
N GLU A 177 -2.95 -8.05 -12.55
CA GLU A 177 -4.18 -7.42 -13.02
C GLU A 177 -4.70 -6.40 -12.00
N PRO A 178 -5.03 -5.16 -12.40
CA PRO A 178 -5.61 -4.18 -11.53
C PRO A 178 -6.97 -4.65 -10.99
N ALA A 179 -7.36 -4.15 -9.83
CA ALA A 179 -8.63 -4.55 -9.22
C ALA A 179 -9.23 -3.47 -8.32
N ARG A 180 -10.56 -3.44 -8.28
CA ARG A 180 -11.30 -2.90 -7.16
C ARG A 180 -11.24 -3.90 -6.00
N ILE A 181 -10.76 -3.49 -4.84
CA ILE A 181 -10.72 -4.34 -3.64
C ILE A 181 -12.15 -4.47 -3.09
N ARG A 182 -12.61 -5.70 -2.88
CA ARG A 182 -13.94 -6.01 -2.32
C ARG A 182 -13.91 -7.34 -1.59
N LYS A 183 -14.69 -7.46 -0.52
CA LYS A 183 -14.91 -8.76 0.13
C LYS A 183 -15.40 -9.79 -0.89
N ASN A 184 -14.88 -11.00 -0.84
CA ASN A 184 -15.22 -12.12 -1.73
C ASN A 184 -14.88 -11.90 -3.23
N SER A 185 -14.01 -10.95 -3.57
CA SER A 185 -13.45 -10.79 -4.92
C SER A 185 -12.06 -11.42 -5.03
N ARG A 186 -11.46 -11.38 -6.23
CA ARG A 186 -10.07 -11.84 -6.46
C ARG A 186 -9.09 -11.13 -5.52
N VAL A 187 -9.26 -9.84 -5.30
CA VAL A 187 -8.49 -9.05 -4.33
C VAL A 187 -9.44 -8.62 -3.23
N SER A 188 -9.46 -9.36 -2.14
CA SER A 188 -10.37 -9.12 -1.01
C SER A 188 -9.77 -8.26 0.10
N TYR A 189 -8.46 -8.09 0.10
CA TYR A 189 -7.68 -7.21 0.97
C TYR A 189 -6.34 -6.89 0.29
N VAL A 190 -5.58 -5.99 0.87
CA VAL A 190 -4.19 -5.66 0.47
C VAL A 190 -3.33 -5.53 1.71
N PRO A 191 -2.07 -6.00 1.65
CA PRO A 191 -1.16 -5.89 2.79
C PRO A 191 -0.66 -4.44 2.96
N THR A 192 -0.41 -4.06 4.20
CA THR A 192 0.16 -2.75 4.55
C THR A 192 1.67 -2.65 4.34
N ALA A 193 2.29 -3.71 3.86
CA ALA A 193 3.71 -3.67 3.45
C ALA A 193 3.97 -2.63 2.35
N ALA A 194 2.94 -2.28 1.55
CA ALA A 194 2.90 -1.09 0.71
C ALA A 194 1.46 -0.63 0.52
N LEU A 195 1.05 0.47 1.14
CA LEU A 195 -0.33 0.95 1.11
C LEU A 195 -0.40 2.47 1.20
N MET A 196 -0.99 3.13 0.20
CA MET A 196 -1.40 4.53 0.31
C MET A 196 -2.84 4.65 0.79
N ILE A 197 -3.06 5.60 1.68
CA ILE A 197 -4.38 5.88 2.25
C ILE A 197 -4.55 7.37 2.52
N ARG A 198 -5.77 7.91 2.37
CA ARG A 198 -6.09 9.25 2.84
C ARG A 198 -5.92 9.31 4.35
N THR A 199 -5.18 10.29 4.82
CA THR A 199 -4.81 10.43 6.25
C THR A 199 -6.03 10.66 7.14
N ASP A 200 -7.04 11.37 6.64
CA ASP A 200 -8.31 11.60 7.35
C ASP A 200 -9.06 10.29 7.62
N LEU A 201 -9.09 9.35 6.66
CA LEU A 201 -9.70 8.04 6.86
C LEU A 201 -9.00 7.21 7.94
N LEU A 202 -7.65 7.30 8.03
CA LEU A 202 -6.92 6.63 9.12
C LEU A 202 -7.39 7.12 10.49
N ARG A 203 -7.56 8.43 10.64
CA ARG A 203 -8.02 9.05 11.89
C ARG A 203 -9.48 8.72 12.19
N GLU A 204 -10.34 8.84 11.21
CA GLU A 204 -11.77 8.54 11.31
C GLU A 204 -12.02 7.08 11.73
N HIS A 205 -11.26 6.16 11.12
CA HIS A 205 -11.36 4.72 11.39
C HIS A 205 -10.40 4.22 12.47
N ARG A 206 -9.79 5.13 13.27
CA ARG A 206 -8.94 4.81 14.44
C ARG A 206 -7.70 3.97 14.14
N GLY A 207 -7.17 4.04 12.91
CA GLY A 207 -5.97 3.32 12.50
C GLY A 207 -6.12 1.80 12.57
N PHE A 208 -5.05 1.16 13.03
CA PHE A 208 -4.93 -0.31 13.12
C PHE A 208 -5.39 -0.82 14.50
N ASP A 209 -5.98 -2.01 14.56
CA ASP A 209 -6.28 -2.69 15.81
C ASP A 209 -5.01 -3.35 16.38
N GLU A 210 -4.47 -2.75 17.45
CA GLU A 210 -3.22 -3.21 18.10
C GLU A 210 -3.41 -4.52 18.89
N SER A 211 -4.64 -4.95 19.12
CA SER A 211 -4.94 -6.23 19.78
C SER A 211 -4.72 -7.42 18.84
N LEU A 212 -4.73 -7.17 17.52
CA LEU A 212 -4.48 -8.16 16.49
C LEU A 212 -2.98 -8.38 16.33
N ARG A 213 -2.53 -9.60 16.56
CA ARG A 213 -1.14 -9.99 16.34
C ARG A 213 -0.82 -10.14 14.83
N TYR A 214 -1.83 -10.51 14.05
CA TYR A 214 -1.78 -10.69 12.59
C TYR A 214 -3.15 -10.29 12.02
N GLY A 215 -3.16 -9.82 10.77
CA GLY A 215 -4.38 -9.45 10.06
C GLY A 215 -4.91 -8.05 10.39
N GLU A 216 -4.09 -7.20 11.00
CA GLU A 216 -4.40 -5.80 11.26
C GLU A 216 -4.65 -5.01 9.97
N ASP A 217 -4.02 -5.43 8.88
CA ASP A 217 -4.21 -4.91 7.53
C ASP A 217 -5.56 -5.33 6.93
N VAL A 218 -5.91 -6.60 7.09
CA VAL A 218 -7.22 -7.12 6.65
C VAL A 218 -8.34 -6.41 7.40
N ASP A 219 -8.22 -6.27 8.72
CA ASP A 219 -9.20 -5.58 9.57
C ASP A 219 -9.40 -4.13 9.10
N LEU A 220 -8.31 -3.35 8.95
CA LEU A 220 -8.40 -1.96 8.51
C LEU A 220 -9.08 -1.86 7.13
N VAL A 221 -8.63 -2.65 6.16
CA VAL A 221 -9.21 -2.62 4.80
C VAL A 221 -10.69 -2.99 4.83
N TRP A 222 -11.08 -3.99 5.62
CA TRP A 222 -12.47 -4.40 5.69
C TRP A 222 -13.37 -3.38 6.39
N ARG A 223 -12.89 -2.69 7.44
CA ARG A 223 -13.62 -1.57 8.05
C ARG A 223 -13.85 -0.42 7.07
N LEU A 224 -12.84 -0.11 6.26
CA LEU A 224 -12.95 0.90 5.21
C LEU A 224 -13.94 0.48 4.12
N LEU A 225 -13.93 -0.79 3.69
CA LEU A 225 -14.89 -1.32 2.72
C LEU A 225 -16.33 -1.30 3.26
N GLU A 226 -16.54 -1.54 4.56
CA GLU A 226 -17.84 -1.45 5.23
C GLU A 226 -18.36 0.00 5.32
N ALA A 227 -17.45 0.97 5.30
CA ALA A 227 -17.76 2.39 5.20
C ALA A 227 -17.87 2.91 3.76
N ASP A 228 -18.01 2.01 2.77
CA ASP A 228 -18.13 2.32 1.34
C ASP A 228 -16.92 3.06 0.73
N VAL A 229 -15.75 3.00 1.38
CA VAL A 229 -14.51 3.58 0.85
C VAL A 229 -14.06 2.80 -0.39
N VAL A 230 -13.72 3.52 -1.44
CA VAL A 230 -13.15 2.93 -2.65
C VAL A 230 -11.70 2.54 -2.41
N CYS A 231 -11.41 1.25 -2.45
CA CYS A 231 -10.06 0.68 -2.34
C CYS A 231 -9.63 0.07 -3.68
N ARG A 232 -8.41 0.39 -4.14
CA ARG A 232 -7.89 -0.04 -5.45
C ARG A 232 -6.55 -0.75 -5.31
N TYR A 233 -6.35 -1.75 -6.16
CA TYR A 233 -5.07 -2.42 -6.35
C TYR A 233 -4.52 -2.05 -7.72
N GLU A 234 -3.28 -1.53 -7.76
CA GLU A 234 -2.64 -1.01 -8.95
C GLU A 234 -1.27 -1.67 -9.21
N PRO A 235 -1.24 -2.75 -9.99
CA PRO A 235 -0.01 -3.52 -10.23
C PRO A 235 0.96 -2.89 -11.22
N ALA A 236 0.60 -1.80 -11.93
CA ALA A 236 1.53 -1.06 -12.76
C ALA A 236 2.66 -0.44 -11.94
N VAL A 237 2.41 -0.19 -10.65
CA VAL A 237 3.42 0.19 -9.66
C VAL A 237 3.80 -1.05 -8.86
N THR A 238 5.11 -1.36 -8.79
CA THR A 238 5.61 -2.53 -8.06
C THR A 238 6.58 -2.12 -6.97
N VAL A 239 6.31 -2.60 -5.76
CA VAL A 239 7.22 -2.56 -4.61
C VAL A 239 7.79 -3.96 -4.43
N HIS A 240 9.10 -4.08 -4.27
CA HIS A 240 9.71 -5.37 -4.00
C HIS A 240 9.83 -5.60 -2.50
N HIS A 241 9.57 -6.82 -2.08
CA HIS A 241 9.73 -7.28 -0.70
C HIS A 241 10.85 -8.32 -0.64
N SER A 242 11.73 -8.18 0.36
CA SER A 242 12.84 -9.10 0.51
C SER A 242 12.37 -10.49 0.90
N PRO A 243 12.82 -11.53 0.20
CA PRO A 243 12.48 -12.90 0.53
C PRO A 243 13.04 -13.29 1.90
N ARG A 244 12.38 -14.20 2.59
CA ARG A 244 12.83 -14.69 3.89
C ARG A 244 14.19 -15.40 3.77
N ALA A 245 15.03 -15.24 4.80
CA ALA A 245 16.37 -15.80 4.83
C ALA A 245 16.37 -17.34 4.91
N SER A 246 15.29 -17.98 5.41
CA SER A 246 15.22 -19.43 5.57
C SER A 246 13.83 -20.02 5.29
N LEU A 247 13.79 -21.30 4.89
CA LEU A 247 12.56 -22.08 4.72
C LEU A 247 11.75 -22.18 6.02
N LEU A 248 12.41 -22.22 7.17
CA LEU A 248 11.76 -22.26 8.47
C LEU A 248 10.99 -20.97 8.77
N ASP A 249 11.56 -19.83 8.42
CA ASP A 249 10.92 -18.53 8.63
C ASP A 249 9.74 -18.33 7.65
N ALA A 250 9.90 -18.76 6.40
CA ALA A 250 8.81 -18.80 5.42
C ALA A 250 7.64 -19.69 5.89
N TRP A 251 7.95 -20.87 6.46
CA TRP A 251 6.95 -21.78 7.00
C TRP A 251 6.22 -21.20 8.22
N LYS A 252 6.97 -20.63 9.18
CA LYS A 252 6.38 -19.98 10.38
C LYS A 252 5.43 -18.86 9.99
N GLN A 253 5.80 -18.04 9.01
CA GLN A 253 4.95 -16.94 8.51
C GLN A 253 3.64 -17.47 7.91
N ARG A 254 3.70 -18.54 7.08
CA ARG A 254 2.50 -19.15 6.50
C ARG A 254 1.56 -19.72 7.56
N VAL A 255 2.10 -20.35 8.59
CA VAL A 255 1.31 -20.81 9.72
C VAL A 255 0.66 -19.64 10.46
N SER A 256 1.40 -18.54 10.62
CA SER A 256 0.88 -17.32 11.28
C SER A 256 -0.24 -16.66 10.47
N TYR A 257 -0.10 -16.55 9.15
CA TYR A 257 -1.14 -16.02 8.28
C TYR A 257 -2.39 -16.93 8.23
N GLY A 258 -2.20 -18.24 8.20
CA GLY A 258 -3.31 -19.20 8.27
C GLY A 258 -4.06 -19.20 9.60
N SER A 259 -3.49 -18.67 10.68
CA SER A 259 -4.16 -18.52 11.97
C SER A 259 -4.97 -17.23 12.11
N ALA A 260 -4.80 -16.28 11.17
CA ALA A 260 -5.53 -15.00 11.11
C ALA A 260 -6.77 -15.06 10.17
N ALA A 261 -6.92 -16.16 9.41
CA ALA A 261 -8.05 -16.43 8.53
C ALA A 261 -9.14 -17.23 9.26
#